data_b592f65b0c5561f73b5aff0f5bb5b658
#
_entry.id   b592f65b0c5561f73b5aff0f5bb5b658
#
_cell.length_a   1.000
_cell.length_b   1.000
_cell.length_c   1.000
_cell.angle_alpha   90.00
_cell.angle_beta   90.00
_cell.angle_gamma   90.00
#
_symmetry.space_group_name_H-M   'P 1'
#
loop_
_entity.id
_entity.type
_entity.pdbx_description
1 polymer ?
#
loop_
_entity_poly.entity_id
_entity_poly.type
_entity_poly.pdbx_seq_one_letter_code
_entity_poly.pdbx_strand_id
1 'polypeptide(L)'
;MSSLGFLSEYYAPLTTNREPFYWQRQLFEQLCRGELPGNVDLPTGSGKTSLMSLWVLALAWQSFQGEQVSLPRRLIWVVDRRVVVDQATDEAEGLNRRLAEPALVKVREGLARLCCLTGPDENPLSVSTLRGEREDNREWSRNPTRPAILVGTVDMVGSRLLFSGYGDSRRRRALHAGLLGHDALIVNDEAHPKPVSNKRQSICYFV
;
A
#
# COMPACT_ATOMS: atom_id res chain seq x y z
N MET A 1 0.47 21.29 11.30
CA MET A 1 -0.88 20.68 11.07
C MET A 1 -0.93 19.36 11.81
N SER A 2 -2.01 19.07 12.55
CA SER A 2 -2.17 17.75 13.20
C SER A 2 -2.36 16.64 12.19
N SER A 3 -2.12 15.38 12.58
CA SER A 3 -2.35 14.21 11.72
C SER A 3 -3.81 14.13 11.26
N LEU A 4 -4.78 14.29 12.16
CA LEU A 4 -6.20 14.30 11.80
C LEU A 4 -6.59 15.49 10.91
N GLY A 5 -5.97 16.65 11.07
CA GLY A 5 -6.16 17.78 10.16
C GLY A 5 -5.70 17.45 8.73
N PHE A 6 -4.55 16.78 8.61
CA PHE A 6 -4.04 16.30 7.33
C PHE A 6 -4.99 15.24 6.71
N LEU A 7 -5.46 14.30 7.51
CA LEU A 7 -6.44 13.31 7.03
C LEU A 7 -7.71 13.99 6.53
N SER A 8 -8.28 14.91 7.29
CA SER A 8 -9.55 15.59 6.92
C SER A 8 -9.43 16.40 5.63
N GLU A 9 -8.25 16.99 5.37
CA GLU A 9 -8.00 17.80 4.17
C GLU A 9 -7.83 16.93 2.91
N TYR A 10 -7.09 15.81 3.03
CA TYR A 10 -6.66 15.04 1.85
C TYR A 10 -7.39 13.72 1.62
N TYR A 11 -8.20 13.25 2.58
CA TYR A 11 -8.89 11.97 2.46
C TYR A 11 -9.92 11.97 1.32
N ALA A 12 -10.80 12.95 1.29
CA ALA A 12 -11.86 13.05 0.29
C ALA A 12 -11.30 13.19 -1.15
N PRO A 13 -10.34 14.09 -1.43
CA PRO A 13 -9.72 14.17 -2.75
C PRO A 13 -9.03 12.87 -3.18
N LEU A 14 -8.41 12.14 -2.23
CA LEU A 14 -7.66 10.93 -2.55
C LEU A 14 -8.54 9.69 -2.73
N THR A 15 -9.67 9.58 -2.00
CA THR A 15 -10.51 8.36 -1.98
C THR A 15 -11.82 8.48 -2.73
N THR A 16 -12.25 9.69 -3.11
CA THR A 16 -13.60 10.01 -3.57
C THR A 16 -14.72 9.83 -2.53
N ASN A 17 -14.38 9.39 -1.32
CA ASN A 17 -15.30 9.31 -0.20
C ASN A 17 -15.33 10.64 0.57
N ARG A 18 -16.49 11.04 1.08
CA ARG A 18 -16.64 12.35 1.74
C ARG A 18 -15.85 12.44 3.05
N GLU A 19 -15.97 11.41 3.89
CA GLU A 19 -15.31 11.40 5.21
C GLU A 19 -14.79 10.02 5.57
N PRO A 20 -13.68 9.96 6.34
CA PRO A 20 -13.18 8.71 6.86
C PRO A 20 -14.07 8.17 7.99
N PHE A 21 -14.30 6.87 8.01
CA PHE A 21 -14.95 6.20 9.13
C PHE A 21 -14.12 6.32 10.42
N TYR A 22 -14.76 6.08 11.57
CA TYR A 22 -14.07 6.15 12.86
C TYR A 22 -12.85 5.26 12.95
N TRP A 23 -12.93 4.00 12.50
CA TRP A 23 -11.81 3.07 12.50
C TRP A 23 -10.66 3.54 11.58
N GLN A 24 -10.97 4.21 10.47
CA GLN A 24 -9.96 4.76 9.56
C GLN A 24 -9.17 5.90 10.19
N ARG A 25 -9.85 6.74 10.97
CA ARG A 25 -9.19 7.82 11.73
C ARG A 25 -8.25 7.26 12.79
N GLN A 26 -8.70 6.25 13.55
CA GLN A 26 -7.86 5.57 14.55
C GLN A 26 -6.64 4.89 13.93
N LEU A 27 -6.86 4.12 12.84
CA LEU A 27 -5.77 3.47 12.14
C LEU A 27 -4.77 4.48 11.56
N PHE A 28 -5.26 5.57 10.99
CA PHE A 28 -4.40 6.63 10.46
C PHE A 28 -3.51 7.23 11.54
N GLU A 29 -4.04 7.51 12.73
CA GLU A 29 -3.23 8.02 13.83
C GLU A 29 -2.17 7.01 14.30
N GLN A 30 -2.50 5.71 14.34
CA GLN A 30 -1.53 4.64 14.61
C GLN A 30 -0.42 4.62 13.55
N LEU A 31 -0.79 4.63 12.27
CA LEU A 31 0.17 4.69 11.17
C LEU A 31 1.07 5.94 11.27
N CYS A 32 0.51 7.10 11.62
CA CYS A 32 1.30 8.32 11.82
C CYS A 32 2.32 8.20 12.95
N ARG A 33 2.07 7.36 13.94
CA ARG A 33 3.03 7.05 15.03
C ARG A 33 3.97 5.89 14.70
N GLY A 34 3.84 5.28 13.51
CA GLY A 34 4.60 4.09 13.13
C GLY A 34 4.10 2.80 13.80
N GLU A 35 2.91 2.83 14.38
CA GLU A 35 2.30 1.68 15.02
C GLU A 35 1.52 0.87 13.98
N LEU A 36 1.90 -0.39 13.80
CA LEU A 36 1.24 -1.31 12.87
C LEU A 36 0.43 -2.32 13.66
N PRO A 37 -0.92 -2.28 13.62
CA PRO A 37 -1.74 -3.28 14.29
C PRO A 37 -1.56 -4.65 13.60
N GLY A 38 -1.42 -5.73 14.37
CA GLY A 38 -1.26 -7.08 13.80
C GLY A 38 -2.51 -7.62 13.12
N ASN A 39 -3.68 -7.11 13.46
CA ASN A 39 -4.97 -7.51 12.88
C ASN A 39 -5.98 -6.37 12.97
N VAL A 40 -6.78 -6.21 11.92
CA VAL A 40 -7.95 -5.29 11.90
C VAL A 40 -9.17 -6.09 11.48
N ASP A 41 -10.06 -6.33 12.45
CA ASP A 41 -11.30 -7.09 12.23
C ASP A 41 -12.44 -6.14 11.88
N LEU A 42 -12.86 -6.16 10.63
CA LEU A 42 -13.87 -5.26 10.06
C LEU A 42 -14.93 -6.04 9.29
N PRO A 43 -16.19 -5.62 9.36
CA PRO A 43 -17.26 -6.21 8.56
C PRO A 43 -17.02 -5.99 7.06
N THR A 44 -17.60 -6.86 6.25
CA THR A 44 -17.63 -6.68 4.79
C THR A 44 -18.30 -5.36 4.43
N GLY A 45 -17.76 -4.64 3.45
CA GLY A 45 -18.31 -3.34 3.02
C GLY A 45 -17.89 -2.15 3.89
N SER A 46 -17.03 -2.33 4.89
CA SER A 46 -16.52 -1.25 5.76
C SER A 46 -15.41 -0.40 5.15
N GLY A 47 -15.13 -0.56 3.86
CA GLY A 47 -14.11 0.23 3.17
C GLY A 47 -12.66 -0.17 3.49
N LYS A 48 -12.37 -1.47 3.66
CA LYS A 48 -11.02 -1.98 4.00
C LYS A 48 -9.94 -1.53 3.01
N THR A 49 -10.26 -1.51 1.71
CA THR A 49 -9.32 -1.15 0.65
C THR A 49 -8.79 0.28 0.78
N SER A 50 -9.53 1.17 1.50
CA SER A 50 -9.05 2.52 1.82
C SER A 50 -7.80 2.54 2.70
N LEU A 51 -7.39 1.41 3.27
CA LEU A 51 -6.11 1.28 3.97
C LEU A 51 -4.94 1.69 3.07
N MET A 52 -5.00 1.41 1.78
CA MET A 52 -4.00 1.88 0.82
C MET A 52 -3.88 3.42 0.85
N SER A 53 -5.02 4.10 0.86
CA SER A 53 -5.06 5.56 0.93
C SER A 53 -4.58 6.10 2.28
N LEU A 54 -4.95 5.45 3.38
CA LEU A 54 -4.48 5.83 4.72
C LEU A 54 -2.97 5.70 4.85
N TRP A 55 -2.40 4.61 4.31
CA TRP A 55 -0.95 4.40 4.30
C TRP A 55 -0.23 5.47 3.45
N VAL A 56 -0.74 5.79 2.26
CA VAL A 56 -0.18 6.87 1.42
C VAL A 56 -0.19 8.21 2.15
N LEU A 57 -1.32 8.56 2.78
CA LEU A 57 -1.45 9.81 3.53
C LEU A 57 -0.54 9.84 4.76
N ALA A 58 -0.40 8.72 5.48
CA ALA A 58 0.47 8.63 6.64
C ALA A 58 1.95 8.75 6.27
N LEU A 59 2.39 8.11 5.17
CA LEU A 59 3.74 8.29 4.63
C LEU A 59 4.03 9.76 4.27
N ALA A 60 3.10 10.38 3.54
CA ALA A 60 3.23 11.79 3.18
C ALA A 60 3.29 12.69 4.41
N TRP A 61 2.43 12.44 5.40
CA TRP A 61 2.43 13.20 6.65
C TRP A 61 3.73 13.03 7.43
N GLN A 62 4.22 11.80 7.63
CA GLN A 62 5.48 11.55 8.33
C GLN A 62 6.67 12.24 7.66
N SER A 63 6.70 12.32 6.33
CA SER A 63 7.79 12.99 5.62
C SER A 63 7.94 14.48 5.92
N PHE A 64 6.91 15.11 6.46
CA PHE A 64 6.93 16.52 6.88
C PHE A 64 7.32 16.74 8.35
N GLN A 65 7.42 15.68 9.15
CA GLN A 65 7.70 15.83 10.58
C GLN A 65 9.19 16.08 10.89
N GLY A 66 10.07 15.93 9.89
CA GLY A 66 11.52 16.11 10.06
C GLY A 66 12.22 14.95 10.76
N GLU A 67 11.50 13.92 11.13
CA GLU A 67 12.01 12.69 11.72
C GLU A 67 12.15 11.59 10.66
N GLN A 68 12.82 10.50 11.01
CA GLN A 68 12.88 9.33 10.13
C GLN A 68 11.50 8.73 9.98
N VAL A 69 11.07 8.52 8.72
CA VAL A 69 9.82 7.85 8.42
C VAL A 69 9.88 6.41 8.93
N SER A 70 8.94 6.05 9.79
CA SER A 70 8.88 4.75 10.45
C SER A 70 8.01 3.73 9.68
N LEU A 71 7.14 4.20 8.80
CA LEU A 71 6.32 3.32 7.97
C LEU A 71 7.13 2.72 6.83
N PRO A 72 6.92 1.41 6.54
CA PRO A 72 7.49 0.77 5.37
C PRO A 72 7.07 1.46 4.08
N ARG A 73 8.03 1.61 3.15
CA ARG A 73 7.78 2.27 1.85
C ARG A 73 7.04 1.41 0.84
N ARG A 74 6.92 0.11 1.10
CA ARG A 74 6.17 -0.81 0.25
C ARG A 74 4.96 -1.33 0.97
N LEU A 75 3.81 -1.20 0.35
CA LEU A 75 2.57 -1.85 0.77
C LEU A 75 2.31 -3.02 -0.17
N ILE A 76 2.33 -4.23 0.36
CA ILE A 76 2.07 -5.45 -0.40
C ILE A 76 0.67 -5.93 -0.04
N TRP A 77 -0.25 -5.79 -0.97
CA TRP A 77 -1.65 -6.19 -0.82
C TRP A 77 -1.83 -7.61 -1.35
N VAL A 78 -2.02 -8.54 -0.43
CA VAL A 78 -2.14 -9.97 -0.74
C VAL A 78 -3.59 -10.39 -0.69
N VAL A 79 -4.06 -11.05 -1.75
CA VAL A 79 -5.42 -11.57 -1.88
C VAL A 79 -5.42 -13.04 -2.26
N ASP A 80 -6.46 -13.77 -1.88
CA ASP A 80 -6.57 -15.20 -2.17
C ASP A 80 -6.99 -15.49 -3.61
N ARG A 81 -7.79 -14.60 -4.22
CA ARG A 81 -8.43 -14.86 -5.52
C ARG A 81 -8.00 -13.88 -6.59
N ARG A 82 -7.71 -14.38 -7.79
CA ARG A 82 -7.29 -13.56 -8.95
C ARG A 82 -8.28 -12.45 -9.30
N VAL A 83 -9.59 -12.69 -9.16
CA VAL A 83 -10.62 -11.67 -9.45
C VAL A 83 -10.50 -10.47 -8.50
N VAL A 84 -10.12 -10.70 -7.25
CA VAL A 84 -9.91 -9.63 -6.26
C VAL A 84 -8.62 -8.84 -6.53
N VAL A 85 -7.62 -9.47 -7.19
CA VAL A 85 -6.41 -8.77 -7.63
C VAL A 85 -6.75 -7.59 -8.54
N ASP A 86 -7.66 -7.81 -9.50
CA ASP A 86 -8.03 -6.75 -10.46
C ASP A 86 -8.70 -5.57 -9.75
N GLN A 87 -9.64 -5.83 -8.84
CA GLN A 87 -10.32 -4.79 -8.07
C GLN A 87 -9.34 -4.00 -7.17
N ALA A 88 -8.43 -4.70 -6.49
CA ALA A 88 -7.42 -4.05 -5.66
C ALA A 88 -6.41 -3.26 -6.49
N THR A 89 -6.06 -3.74 -7.68
CA THR A 89 -5.21 -3.03 -8.64
C THR A 89 -5.89 -1.77 -9.14
N ASP A 90 -7.15 -1.85 -9.56
CA ASP A 90 -7.92 -0.70 -10.04
C ASP A 90 -8.02 0.40 -8.98
N GLU A 91 -8.20 0.03 -7.71
CA GLU A 91 -8.21 0.98 -6.60
C GLU A 91 -6.83 1.64 -6.41
N ALA A 92 -5.76 0.85 -6.41
CA ALA A 92 -4.39 1.36 -6.27
C ALA A 92 -4.01 2.28 -7.44
N GLU A 93 -4.36 1.92 -8.68
CA GLU A 93 -4.14 2.75 -9.86
C GLU A 93 -5.00 4.01 -9.84
N GLY A 94 -6.26 3.90 -9.38
CA GLY A 94 -7.14 5.03 -9.18
C GLY A 94 -6.54 6.05 -8.21
N LEU A 95 -6.02 5.57 -7.09
CA LEU A 95 -5.31 6.37 -6.10
C LEU A 95 -4.08 7.05 -6.73
N ASN A 96 -3.30 6.30 -7.49
CA ASN A 96 -2.10 6.80 -8.15
C ASN A 96 -2.43 7.91 -9.19
N ARG A 97 -3.52 7.76 -9.94
CA ARG A 97 -4.00 8.80 -10.87
C ARG A 97 -4.45 10.07 -10.14
N ARG A 98 -5.21 9.92 -9.04
CA ARG A 98 -5.69 11.06 -8.24
C ARG A 98 -4.55 11.88 -7.62
N LEU A 99 -3.41 11.29 -7.32
CA LEU A 99 -2.23 12.02 -6.82
C LEU A 99 -1.74 13.12 -7.79
N ALA A 100 -2.09 13.05 -9.06
CA ALA A 100 -1.77 14.11 -10.03
C ALA A 100 -2.70 15.36 -9.91
N GLU A 101 -3.80 15.26 -9.16
CA GLU A 101 -4.75 16.35 -9.00
C GLU A 101 -4.17 17.52 -8.18
N PRO A 102 -4.48 18.79 -8.53
CA PRO A 102 -3.98 19.96 -7.81
C PRO A 102 -4.28 19.95 -6.30
N ALA A 103 -5.42 19.38 -5.91
CA ALA A 103 -5.81 19.27 -4.50
C ALA A 103 -4.84 18.38 -3.68
N LEU A 104 -4.05 17.53 -4.32
CA LEU A 104 -3.15 16.56 -3.69
C LEU A 104 -1.66 16.92 -3.84
N VAL A 105 -1.33 18.11 -4.31
CA VAL A 105 0.06 18.58 -4.49
C VAL A 105 0.89 18.35 -3.24
N LYS A 106 0.38 18.69 -2.05
CA LYS A 106 1.11 18.52 -0.79
C LYS A 106 1.35 17.05 -0.44
N VAL A 107 0.39 16.17 -0.72
CA VAL A 107 0.58 14.72 -0.52
C VAL A 107 1.66 14.21 -1.47
N ARG A 108 1.63 14.63 -2.74
CA ARG A 108 2.64 14.31 -3.75
C ARG A 108 4.03 14.79 -3.34
N GLU A 109 4.15 16.03 -2.84
CA GLU A 109 5.41 16.57 -2.32
C GLU A 109 5.95 15.75 -1.15
N GLY A 110 5.06 15.34 -0.22
CA GLY A 110 5.44 14.48 0.90
C GLY A 110 6.03 13.15 0.44
N LEU A 111 5.38 12.49 -0.51
CA LEU A 111 5.90 11.24 -1.08
C LEU A 111 7.20 11.45 -1.86
N ALA A 112 7.32 12.55 -2.61
CA ALA A 112 8.52 12.88 -3.38
C ALA A 112 9.77 13.07 -2.50
N ARG A 113 9.62 13.53 -1.26
CA ARG A 113 10.71 13.64 -0.27
C ARG A 113 11.30 12.28 0.11
N LEU A 114 10.54 11.20 -0.05
CA LEU A 114 10.96 9.85 0.34
C LEU A 114 11.77 9.13 -0.74
N CYS A 115 11.83 9.66 -1.95
CA CYS A 115 12.42 8.98 -3.09
C CYS A 115 13.27 9.93 -3.96
N CYS A 116 14.19 9.34 -4.72
CA CYS A 116 14.94 10.03 -5.74
C CYS A 116 14.16 9.94 -7.05
N LEU A 117 13.47 11.02 -7.43
CA LEU A 117 12.80 11.13 -8.73
C LEU A 117 13.80 11.54 -9.80
N THR A 118 13.66 10.99 -11.00
CA THR A 118 14.54 11.28 -12.14
C THR A 118 14.04 12.47 -12.97
N GLY A 119 12.77 12.86 -12.78
CA GLY A 119 12.17 13.99 -13.47
C GLY A 119 10.99 14.60 -12.71
N PRO A 120 10.60 15.85 -13.05
CA PRO A 120 9.52 16.58 -12.39
C PRO A 120 8.13 15.94 -12.62
N ASP A 121 7.97 15.22 -13.71
CA ASP A 121 6.71 14.58 -14.11
C ASP A 121 6.57 13.16 -13.56
N GLU A 122 7.62 12.62 -12.92
CA GLU A 122 7.58 11.27 -12.34
C GLU A 122 6.65 11.23 -11.13
N ASN A 123 5.71 10.27 -11.14
CA ASN A 123 4.82 10.09 -10.00
C ASN A 123 5.61 9.49 -8.83
N PRO A 124 5.55 10.07 -7.62
CA PRO A 124 6.28 9.58 -6.46
C PRO A 124 5.74 8.26 -5.88
N LEU A 125 4.61 7.76 -6.35
CA LEU A 125 4.07 6.46 -6.00
C LEU A 125 4.12 5.54 -7.21
N SER A 126 4.58 4.30 -7.03
CA SER A 126 4.45 3.25 -8.05
C SER A 126 3.36 2.25 -7.67
N VAL A 127 2.66 1.75 -8.68
CA VAL A 127 1.69 0.66 -8.52
C VAL A 127 2.09 -0.47 -9.44
N SER A 128 2.17 -1.68 -8.91
CA SER A 128 2.52 -2.87 -9.69
C SER A 128 1.66 -4.05 -9.27
N THR A 129 1.23 -4.83 -10.27
CA THR A 129 0.49 -6.07 -10.03
C THR A 129 1.42 -7.25 -10.25
N LEU A 130 1.59 -8.07 -9.22
CA LEU A 130 2.39 -9.28 -9.28
C LEU A 130 1.56 -10.38 -9.92
N ARG A 131 1.58 -10.44 -11.25
CA ARG A 131 1.00 -11.51 -12.06
C ARG A 131 2.08 -12.46 -12.56
N GLY A 132 1.68 -13.58 -13.20
CA GLY A 132 2.60 -14.44 -13.94
C GLY A 132 3.25 -13.70 -15.13
N GLU A 133 3.89 -14.39 -16.02
CA GLU A 133 4.89 -13.95 -17.01
C GLU A 133 4.65 -12.67 -17.83
N ARG A 134 3.46 -12.06 -17.87
CA ARG A 134 3.13 -11.08 -18.91
C ARG A 134 2.90 -9.63 -18.47
N GLU A 135 2.66 -9.30 -17.19
CA GLU A 135 2.12 -7.97 -16.86
C GLU A 135 2.68 -7.27 -15.62
N ASP A 136 3.77 -7.76 -15.06
CA ASP A 136 4.47 -6.99 -14.03
C ASP A 136 5.23 -5.84 -14.70
N ASN A 137 4.74 -4.61 -14.55
CA ASN A 137 5.39 -3.41 -15.09
C ASN A 137 6.76 -3.13 -14.45
N ARG A 138 7.11 -3.86 -13.36
CA ARG A 138 8.40 -3.81 -12.65
C ARG A 138 8.84 -2.42 -12.19
N GLU A 139 7.95 -1.46 -12.15
CA GLU A 139 8.27 -0.10 -11.70
C GLU A 139 8.82 -0.10 -10.28
N TRP A 140 8.21 -0.86 -9.39
CA TRP A 140 8.59 -1.00 -7.98
C TRP A 140 10.04 -1.48 -7.75
N SER A 141 10.60 -2.22 -8.70
CA SER A 141 11.97 -2.75 -8.61
C SER A 141 13.01 -1.91 -9.36
N ARG A 142 12.56 -1.01 -10.25
CA ARG A 142 13.46 -0.09 -10.97
C ARG A 142 13.95 1.05 -10.09
N ASN A 143 13.07 1.60 -9.28
CA ASN A 143 13.40 2.64 -8.30
C ASN A 143 13.00 2.18 -6.89
N PRO A 144 13.87 1.45 -6.18
CA PRO A 144 13.57 0.88 -4.87
C PRO A 144 13.32 1.92 -3.76
N THR A 145 13.72 3.17 -3.97
CA THR A 145 13.48 4.24 -3.00
C THR A 145 12.06 4.79 -3.05
N ARG A 146 11.36 4.58 -4.18
CA ARG A 146 10.02 5.10 -4.42
C ARG A 146 8.98 4.29 -3.64
N PRO A 147 8.08 4.94 -2.89
CA PRO A 147 6.91 4.28 -2.32
C PRO A 147 6.16 3.46 -3.36
N ALA A 148 5.72 2.26 -2.98
CA ALA A 148 5.11 1.33 -3.92
C ALA A 148 3.92 0.59 -3.30
N ILE A 149 2.83 0.45 -4.07
CA ILE A 149 1.76 -0.49 -3.79
C ILE A 149 1.90 -1.68 -4.73
N LEU A 150 2.04 -2.86 -4.16
CA LEU A 150 2.11 -4.11 -4.91
C LEU A 150 0.87 -4.94 -4.60
N VAL A 151 0.16 -5.36 -5.63
CA VAL A 151 -1.02 -6.22 -5.47
C VAL A 151 -0.72 -7.59 -6.05
N GLY A 152 -1.05 -8.65 -5.32
CA GLY A 152 -0.80 -10.00 -5.80
C GLY A 152 -1.50 -11.09 -4.99
N THR A 153 -1.47 -12.31 -5.51
CA THR A 153 -1.94 -13.49 -4.77
C THR A 153 -0.87 -13.99 -3.80
N VAL A 154 -1.31 -14.78 -2.82
CA VAL A 154 -0.41 -15.46 -1.86
C VAL A 154 0.72 -16.20 -2.58
N ASP A 155 0.40 -16.95 -3.66
CA ASP A 155 1.38 -17.71 -4.44
C ASP A 155 2.41 -16.80 -5.13
N MET A 156 1.95 -15.67 -5.69
CA MET A 156 2.83 -14.74 -6.41
C MET A 156 3.79 -14.00 -5.48
N VAL A 157 3.32 -13.56 -4.33
CA VAL A 157 4.13 -12.90 -3.31
C VAL A 157 5.03 -13.92 -2.63
N GLY A 158 4.47 -15.05 -2.17
CA GLY A 158 5.20 -16.10 -1.47
C GLY A 158 6.31 -16.72 -2.32
N SER A 159 6.07 -17.01 -3.61
CA SER A 159 7.11 -17.53 -4.49
C SER A 159 8.30 -16.57 -4.64
N ARG A 160 8.05 -15.25 -4.71
CA ARG A 160 9.13 -14.25 -4.79
C ARG A 160 9.90 -14.14 -3.47
N LEU A 161 9.20 -14.15 -2.33
CA LEU A 161 9.85 -14.15 -1.01
C LEU A 161 10.74 -15.38 -0.81
N LEU A 162 10.34 -16.54 -1.37
CA LEU A 162 11.10 -17.79 -1.31
C LEU A 162 12.14 -17.93 -2.45
N PHE A 163 12.56 -16.85 -3.10
CA PHE A 163 13.54 -16.83 -4.18
C PHE A 163 13.17 -17.69 -5.40
N SER A 164 11.90 -18.02 -5.57
CA SER A 164 11.40 -18.87 -6.66
C SER A 164 10.35 -18.17 -7.55
N GLY A 165 10.39 -16.83 -7.60
CA GLY A 165 9.43 -16.01 -8.34
C GLY A 165 9.24 -16.49 -9.79
N TYR A 166 7.97 -16.74 -10.16
CA TYR A 166 7.60 -17.12 -11.51
C TYR A 166 7.95 -16.01 -12.49
N GLY A 167 8.62 -16.37 -13.61
CA GLY A 167 9.04 -15.41 -14.63
C GLY A 167 10.26 -14.56 -14.27
N ASP A 168 10.82 -14.68 -13.06
CA ASP A 168 12.00 -13.95 -12.64
C ASP A 168 13.30 -14.65 -13.09
N SER A 169 14.23 -13.87 -13.68
CA SER A 169 15.58 -14.38 -13.92
C SER A 169 16.29 -14.64 -12.59
N ARG A 170 17.27 -15.55 -12.57
CA ARG A 170 18.05 -15.90 -11.37
C ARG A 170 18.63 -14.67 -10.66
N ARG A 171 19.09 -13.66 -11.40
CA ARG A 171 19.65 -12.42 -10.83
C ARG A 171 18.60 -11.56 -10.13
N ARG A 172 17.36 -11.55 -10.61
CA ARG A 172 16.27 -10.74 -10.05
C ARG A 172 15.61 -11.38 -8.84
N ARG A 173 15.67 -12.70 -8.70
CA ARG A 173 15.03 -13.41 -7.58
C ARG A 173 15.50 -12.89 -6.23
N ALA A 174 16.81 -12.72 -6.05
CA ALA A 174 17.38 -12.18 -4.82
C ALA A 174 16.97 -10.73 -4.59
N LEU A 175 16.97 -9.89 -5.63
CA LEU A 175 16.52 -8.50 -5.55
C LEU A 175 15.05 -8.42 -5.16
N HIS A 176 14.17 -9.15 -5.84
CA HIS A 176 12.74 -9.14 -5.55
C HIS A 176 12.43 -9.68 -4.15
N ALA A 177 13.06 -10.77 -3.73
CA ALA A 177 12.92 -11.29 -2.38
C ALA A 177 13.37 -10.27 -1.32
N GLY A 178 14.51 -9.62 -1.54
CA GLY A 178 15.01 -8.58 -0.65
C GLY A 178 14.07 -7.37 -0.55
N LEU A 179 13.55 -6.88 -1.68
CA LEU A 179 12.63 -5.75 -1.70
C LEU A 179 11.28 -6.08 -1.07
N LEU A 180 10.76 -7.31 -1.23
CA LEU A 180 9.49 -7.73 -0.63
C LEU A 180 9.63 -8.09 0.85
N GLY A 181 10.82 -8.52 1.28
CA GLY A 181 11.10 -8.91 2.67
C GLY A 181 11.69 -7.80 3.53
N HIS A 182 11.97 -6.63 2.97
CA HIS A 182 12.56 -5.50 3.70
C HIS A 182 11.83 -4.20 3.38
N ASP A 183 11.57 -3.39 4.40
CA ASP A 183 10.84 -2.12 4.28
C ASP A 183 9.48 -2.30 3.55
N ALA A 184 8.74 -3.33 3.97
CA ALA A 184 7.50 -3.74 3.36
C ALA A 184 6.43 -4.08 4.41
N LEU A 185 5.25 -3.49 4.25
CA LEU A 185 4.04 -3.81 5.00
C LEU A 185 3.22 -4.81 4.18
N ILE A 186 3.13 -6.04 4.64
CA ILE A 186 2.32 -7.07 3.99
C ILE A 186 0.92 -7.05 4.61
N VAL A 187 -0.07 -6.78 3.79
CA VAL A 187 -1.49 -6.77 4.16
C VAL A 187 -2.16 -7.95 3.49
N ASN A 188 -2.63 -8.91 4.27
CA ASN A 188 -3.41 -10.03 3.76
C ASN A 188 -4.90 -9.70 3.88
N ASP A 189 -5.57 -9.47 2.76
CA ASP A 189 -7.01 -9.24 2.68
C ASP A 189 -7.74 -10.59 2.67
N GLU A 190 -8.73 -10.74 3.55
CA GLU A 190 -9.47 -12.00 3.73
C GLU A 190 -8.69 -13.16 4.41
N ALA A 191 -7.77 -12.86 5.33
CA ALA A 191 -7.23 -13.90 6.20
C ALA A 191 -8.35 -14.51 7.05
N HIS A 192 -8.89 -15.67 6.61
CA HIS A 192 -9.88 -16.41 7.36
C HIS A 192 -9.21 -17.32 8.41
N PRO A 193 -9.34 -17.04 9.70
CA PRO A 193 -9.34 -18.16 10.66
C PRO A 193 -10.60 -18.99 10.38
N LYS A 194 -10.46 -20.33 10.31
CA LYS A 194 -11.51 -21.31 9.98
C LYS A 194 -12.90 -20.94 10.51
N PRO A 195 -13.98 -21.32 9.82
CA PRO A 195 -15.30 -20.74 9.94
C PRO A 195 -15.91 -20.92 11.33
N VAL A 196 -15.96 -19.85 12.09
CA VAL A 196 -16.99 -19.66 13.11
C VAL A 196 -18.00 -18.72 12.48
N SER A 197 -19.26 -19.13 12.48
CA SER A 197 -20.41 -18.53 11.84
C SER A 197 -20.62 -17.04 12.17
N ASN A 198 -19.85 -16.17 11.57
CA ASN A 198 -20.18 -14.75 11.43
C ASN A 198 -19.27 -14.14 10.36
N LYS A 199 -19.84 -13.44 9.39
CA LYS A 199 -19.18 -12.82 8.23
C LYS A 199 -18.26 -11.66 8.63
N ARG A 200 -17.22 -11.90 9.44
CA ARG A 200 -16.16 -10.93 9.71
C ARG A 200 -14.95 -11.30 8.87
N GLN A 201 -14.44 -10.36 8.14
CA GLN A 201 -13.19 -10.49 7.39
C GLN A 201 -12.08 -9.79 8.17
N SER A 202 -10.98 -10.48 8.40
CA SER A 202 -9.84 -9.94 9.10
C SER A 202 -8.74 -9.57 8.11
N ILE A 203 -8.12 -8.41 8.32
CA ILE A 203 -6.89 -8.02 7.64
C ILE A 203 -5.74 -8.31 8.60
N CYS A 204 -4.80 -9.17 8.20
CA CYS A 204 -3.60 -9.44 8.98
C CYS A 204 -2.42 -8.68 8.37
N TYR A 205 -1.58 -8.12 9.22
CA TYR A 205 -0.34 -7.45 8.83
C TYR A 205 0.86 -8.29 9.23
N PHE A 206 1.84 -8.36 8.33
CA PHE A 206 3.16 -8.91 8.63
C PHE A 206 4.19 -7.83 8.27
N VAL A 207 5.09 -7.57 9.19
CA VAL A 207 6.21 -6.63 9.03
C VAL A 207 7.49 -7.41 8.84
#